data_2b9f9d0ff100b02c4943abcba76c77b9
#
_entry.id   2b9f9d0ff100b02c4943abcba76c77b9
#
_cell.length_a   1.000
_cell.length_b   1.000
_cell.length_c   1.000
_cell.angle_alpha   90.00
_cell.angle_beta   90.00
_cell.angle_gamma   90.00
#
_symmetry.space_group_name_H-M   'P 1'
#
loop_
_entity.id
_entity.type
_entity.pdbx_description
1 polymer ?
#
loop_
_entity_poly.entity_id
_entity_poly.type
_entity_poly.pdbx_seq_one_letter_code
_entity_poly.pdbx_strand_id
1 'polypeptide(L)'
;MTKLNFEKRVFADCGNVWSEISSFNIADGTSEIHLIFHIENIHECYKYQLNNICNALKKSLSDWSDFSFPFCRVFLSDAANQQELLSEKLKEIDYKGTISIIQQPPLDGSKIAIWCYLSSHLTPSTESPIKTYSHNGYTHFWNAQIGKNGDSYQQ
;
A
#
# COMPACT_ATOMS: atom_id res chain seq x y z
N MET A 1 -25.20 10.95 -4.19
CA MET A 1 -24.34 11.20 -5.37
C MET A 1 -22.91 10.87 -5.00
N THR A 2 -22.28 9.90 -5.62
CA THR A 2 -20.88 9.52 -5.35
C THR A 2 -19.99 10.66 -5.85
N LYS A 3 -19.18 11.24 -4.96
CA LYS A 3 -18.23 12.29 -5.32
C LYS A 3 -16.83 11.69 -5.39
N LEU A 4 -16.23 11.75 -6.57
CA LEU A 4 -14.84 11.42 -6.79
C LEU A 4 -13.99 12.67 -6.63
N ASN A 5 -12.96 12.61 -5.77
CA ASN A 5 -11.98 13.67 -5.61
C ASN A 5 -10.58 13.13 -5.95
N PHE A 6 -9.79 13.97 -6.61
CA PHE A 6 -8.38 13.73 -6.86
C PHE A 6 -7.54 14.82 -6.22
N GLU A 7 -6.48 14.43 -5.55
CA GLU A 7 -5.57 15.33 -4.87
C GLU A 7 -4.14 14.84 -5.05
N LYS A 8 -3.18 15.77 -5.10
CA LYS A 8 -1.75 15.48 -5.03
C LYS A 8 -1.20 16.03 -3.72
N ARG A 9 -0.47 15.21 -2.97
CA ARG A 9 0.21 15.59 -1.76
C ARG A 9 1.72 15.38 -1.86
N VAL A 10 2.51 16.35 -1.41
CA VAL A 10 3.97 16.26 -1.37
C VAL A 10 4.45 16.17 0.08
N PHE A 11 5.36 15.24 0.35
CA PHE A 11 6.00 15.03 1.65
C PHE A 11 7.43 15.60 1.59
N ALA A 12 7.56 16.91 1.82
CA ALA A 12 8.81 17.66 1.65
C ALA A 12 9.95 17.12 2.54
N ASP A 13 9.64 16.70 3.77
CA ASP A 13 10.57 16.12 4.72
C ASP A 13 10.86 14.62 4.51
N CYS A 14 10.26 14.02 3.48
CA CYS A 14 10.50 12.65 3.03
C CYS A 14 11.12 12.64 1.61
N GLY A 15 12.09 13.52 1.35
CA GLY A 15 12.76 13.60 0.04
C GLY A 15 11.83 13.96 -1.11
N ASN A 16 10.81 14.77 -0.84
CA ASN A 16 9.76 15.17 -1.79
C ASN A 16 8.98 13.98 -2.40
N VAL A 17 8.89 12.86 -1.69
CA VAL A 17 7.92 11.82 -2.06
C VAL A 17 6.56 12.48 -2.23
N TRP A 18 5.84 12.11 -3.25
CA TRP A 18 4.49 12.63 -3.45
C TRP A 18 3.48 11.49 -3.63
N SER A 19 2.23 11.76 -3.29
CA SER A 19 1.15 10.80 -3.47
C SER A 19 0.03 11.37 -4.31
N GLU A 20 -0.54 10.52 -5.17
CA GLU A 20 -1.85 10.69 -5.76
C GLU A 20 -2.89 10.12 -4.80
N ILE A 21 -3.93 10.90 -4.53
CA ILE A 21 -5.02 10.53 -3.63
C ILE A 21 -6.31 10.54 -4.45
N SER A 22 -6.92 9.38 -4.59
CA SER A 22 -8.25 9.25 -5.19
C SER A 22 -9.22 8.81 -4.10
N SER A 23 -10.27 9.61 -3.86
CA SER A 23 -11.25 9.29 -2.81
C SER A 23 -12.66 9.18 -3.37
N PHE A 24 -13.40 8.20 -2.86
CA PHE A 24 -14.79 7.93 -3.16
C PHE A 24 -15.61 7.98 -1.88
N ASN A 25 -16.65 8.78 -1.86
CA ASN A 25 -17.62 8.80 -0.77
C ASN A 25 -18.92 8.14 -1.26
N ILE A 26 -19.29 7.07 -0.59
CA ILE A 26 -20.50 6.30 -0.89
C ILE A 26 -21.67 6.88 -0.07
N ALA A 27 -22.89 6.70 -0.56
CA ALA A 27 -24.09 7.28 0.05
C ALA A 27 -24.39 6.78 1.47
N ASP A 28 -23.84 5.62 1.86
CA ASP A 28 -23.97 5.05 3.20
C ASP A 28 -22.97 5.62 4.23
N GLY A 29 -22.18 6.62 3.83
CA GLY A 29 -21.15 7.23 4.68
C GLY A 29 -19.78 6.55 4.60
N THR A 30 -19.64 5.45 3.85
CA THR A 30 -18.34 4.81 3.61
C THR A 30 -17.48 5.66 2.70
N SER A 31 -16.21 5.77 3.03
CA SER A 31 -15.20 6.40 2.18
C SER A 31 -14.12 5.38 1.81
N GLU A 32 -13.80 5.31 0.54
CA GLU A 32 -12.71 4.53 -0.01
C GLU A 32 -11.65 5.46 -0.56
N ILE A 33 -10.38 5.14 -0.31
CA ILE A 33 -9.24 5.95 -0.73
C ILE A 33 -8.18 5.06 -1.35
N HIS A 34 -7.65 5.50 -2.47
CA HIS A 34 -6.45 4.95 -3.08
C HIS A 34 -5.33 5.97 -2.95
N LEU A 35 -4.22 5.55 -2.36
CA LEU A 35 -2.99 6.33 -2.28
C LEU A 35 -1.94 5.68 -3.16
N ILE A 36 -1.35 6.44 -4.08
CA ILE A 36 -0.22 5.98 -4.88
C ILE A 36 0.97 6.87 -4.55
N PHE A 37 2.02 6.29 -3.98
CA PHE A 37 3.25 7.00 -3.62
C PHE A 37 4.28 6.88 -4.72
N HIS A 38 4.90 8.00 -5.06
CA HIS A 38 5.93 8.15 -6.08
C HIS A 38 7.19 8.81 -5.50
N ILE A 39 8.32 8.47 -6.09
CA ILE A 39 9.62 9.05 -5.74
C ILE A 39 9.92 10.22 -6.66
N GLU A 40 10.30 11.37 -6.10
CA GLU A 40 10.78 12.52 -6.88
C GLU A 40 12.24 12.33 -7.31
N ASN A 41 13.11 11.93 -6.36
CA ASN A 41 14.54 11.76 -6.60
C ASN A 41 14.88 10.36 -7.13
N ILE A 42 14.53 10.08 -8.37
CA ILE A 42 14.61 8.75 -8.99
C ILE A 42 16.04 8.22 -9.16
N HIS A 43 17.06 9.11 -9.19
CA HIS A 43 18.47 8.74 -9.36
C HIS A 43 19.14 8.25 -8.06
N GLU A 44 18.50 8.45 -6.92
CA GLU A 44 19.00 7.99 -5.65
C GLU A 44 19.01 6.46 -5.53
N CYS A 45 19.83 5.94 -4.61
CA CYS A 45 19.88 4.50 -4.36
C CYS A 45 18.57 3.98 -3.77
N TYR A 46 18.31 2.69 -3.92
CA TYR A 46 17.10 2.04 -3.42
C TYR A 46 16.83 2.30 -1.92
N LYS A 47 17.88 2.19 -1.09
CA LYS A 47 17.75 2.41 0.36
C LYS A 47 17.25 3.83 0.69
N TYR A 48 17.72 4.84 -0.04
CA TYR A 48 17.24 6.22 0.12
C TYR A 48 15.76 6.33 -0.28
N GLN A 49 15.41 5.82 -1.46
CA GLN A 49 14.03 5.85 -1.95
C GLN A 49 13.08 5.11 -1.01
N LEU A 50 13.48 3.91 -0.52
CA LEU A 50 12.71 3.10 0.42
C LEU A 50 12.47 3.83 1.75
N ASN A 51 13.51 4.44 2.35
CA ASN A 51 13.36 5.18 3.59
C ASN A 51 12.36 6.32 3.46
N ASN A 52 12.45 7.09 2.38
CA ASN A 52 11.58 8.24 2.15
C ASN A 52 10.13 7.82 1.90
N ILE A 53 9.89 6.82 1.06
CA ILE A 53 8.53 6.35 0.75
C ILE A 53 7.88 5.68 1.97
N CYS A 54 8.63 4.92 2.78
CA CYS A 54 8.12 4.35 4.03
C CYS A 54 7.82 5.42 5.08
N ASN A 55 8.61 6.49 5.16
CA ASN A 55 8.31 7.61 6.05
C ASN A 55 7.04 8.37 5.61
N ALA A 56 6.84 8.57 4.31
CA ALA A 56 5.61 9.15 3.78
C ALA A 56 4.39 8.25 4.05
N LEU A 57 4.54 6.93 3.89
CA LEU A 57 3.50 5.96 4.24
C LEU A 57 3.19 6.00 5.73
N LYS A 58 4.19 6.03 6.62
CA LYS A 58 4.00 6.14 8.07
C LYS A 58 3.22 7.39 8.47
N LYS A 59 3.51 8.53 7.85
CA LYS A 59 2.71 9.76 8.05
C LYS A 59 1.28 9.58 7.61
N SER A 60 1.07 8.95 6.46
CA SER A 60 -0.28 8.69 5.96
C SER A 60 -1.06 7.74 6.86
N LEU A 61 -0.42 6.70 7.44
CA LEU A 61 -1.05 5.83 8.44
C LEU A 61 -1.52 6.62 9.67
N SER A 62 -0.77 7.64 10.08
CA SER A 62 -1.15 8.53 11.20
C SER A 62 -2.26 9.49 10.82
N ASP A 63 -2.16 10.12 9.65
CA ASP A 63 -3.14 11.11 9.18
C ASP A 63 -4.52 10.50 8.87
N TRP A 64 -4.54 9.22 8.48
CA TRP A 64 -5.73 8.44 8.17
C TRP A 64 -6.02 7.38 9.26
N SER A 65 -5.77 7.72 10.53
CA SER A 65 -5.91 6.79 11.67
C SER A 65 -7.32 6.19 11.81
N ASP A 66 -8.35 6.88 11.32
CA ASP A 66 -9.74 6.41 11.33
C ASP A 66 -10.06 5.45 10.17
N PHE A 67 -9.09 5.21 9.28
CA PHE A 67 -9.22 4.29 8.15
C PHE A 67 -8.44 3.00 8.40
N SER A 68 -8.96 1.90 7.89
CA SER A 68 -8.21 0.66 7.76
C SER A 68 -7.37 0.69 6.48
N PHE A 69 -6.15 0.18 6.55
CA PHE A 69 -5.24 -0.04 5.42
C PHE A 69 -5.13 -1.55 5.15
N PRO A 70 -6.14 -2.20 4.59
CA PRO A 70 -6.16 -3.64 4.45
C PRO A 70 -5.14 -4.18 3.46
N PHE A 71 -4.71 -3.36 2.51
CA PHE A 71 -3.88 -3.82 1.41
C PHE A 71 -2.93 -2.74 0.92
N CYS A 72 -1.69 -3.15 0.63
CA CYS A 72 -0.80 -2.39 -0.24
C CYS A 72 -0.14 -3.30 -1.30
N ARG A 73 0.15 -2.70 -2.44
CA ARG A 73 0.93 -3.29 -3.52
C ARG A 73 2.19 -2.49 -3.72
N VAL A 74 3.32 -3.18 -3.69
CA VAL A 74 4.63 -2.59 -3.85
C VAL A 74 5.22 -3.04 -5.18
N PHE A 75 5.58 -2.07 -6.01
CA PHE A 75 6.25 -2.27 -7.28
C PHE A 75 7.75 -2.06 -7.06
N LEU A 76 8.55 -3.07 -7.39
CA LEU A 76 10.00 -3.05 -7.22
C LEU A 76 10.72 -3.24 -8.55
N SER A 77 11.80 -2.52 -8.74
CA SER A 77 12.65 -2.69 -9.93
C SER A 77 13.44 -4.01 -9.91
N ASP A 78 13.76 -4.52 -8.71
CA ASP A 78 14.50 -5.75 -8.48
C ASP A 78 14.03 -6.41 -7.17
N ALA A 79 12.94 -7.15 -7.24
CA ALA A 79 12.32 -7.73 -6.06
C ALA A 79 13.25 -8.73 -5.35
N ALA A 80 14.08 -9.48 -6.08
CA ALA A 80 14.98 -10.47 -5.50
C ALA A 80 15.97 -9.86 -4.49
N ASN A 81 16.49 -8.66 -4.81
CA ASN A 81 17.48 -7.96 -3.97
C ASN A 81 16.86 -6.90 -3.03
N GLN A 82 15.60 -6.53 -3.23
CA GLN A 82 14.96 -5.40 -2.55
C GLN A 82 13.92 -5.80 -1.50
N GLN A 83 13.30 -6.98 -1.63
CA GLN A 83 12.14 -7.36 -0.80
C GLN A 83 12.48 -7.57 0.69
N GLU A 84 13.70 -7.99 1.03
CA GLU A 84 14.10 -8.22 2.43
C GLU A 84 14.10 -6.89 3.18
N LEU A 85 14.82 -5.89 2.66
CA LEU A 85 14.89 -4.56 3.24
C LEU A 85 13.52 -3.86 3.28
N LEU A 86 12.68 -4.07 2.25
CA LEU A 86 11.29 -3.60 2.25
C LEU A 86 10.51 -4.20 3.42
N SER A 87 10.62 -5.51 3.63
CA SER A 87 9.90 -6.21 4.69
C SER A 87 10.31 -5.71 6.08
N GLU A 88 11.61 -5.44 6.29
CA GLU A 88 12.12 -4.84 7.52
C GLU A 88 11.52 -3.45 7.74
N LYS A 89 11.52 -2.59 6.72
CA LYS A 89 11.00 -1.23 6.80
C LYS A 89 9.49 -1.19 7.06
N LEU A 90 8.72 -2.05 6.43
CA LEU A 90 7.28 -2.14 6.66
C LEU A 90 6.95 -2.61 8.09
N LYS A 91 7.78 -3.48 8.68
CA LYS A 91 7.70 -3.84 10.11
C LYS A 91 8.03 -2.66 11.03
N GLU A 92 9.11 -1.91 10.71
CA GLU A 92 9.51 -0.73 11.50
C GLU A 92 8.40 0.33 11.58
N ILE A 93 7.63 0.54 10.52
CA ILE A 93 6.50 1.47 10.51
C ILE A 93 5.19 0.86 11.01
N ASP A 94 5.24 -0.39 11.46
CA ASP A 94 4.10 -1.15 11.99
C ASP A 94 2.94 -1.32 11.01
N TYR A 95 3.23 -1.47 9.71
CA TYR A 95 2.20 -1.70 8.70
C TYR A 95 1.52 -3.06 8.92
N LYS A 96 0.21 -3.06 9.10
CA LYS A 96 -0.58 -4.26 9.46
C LYS A 96 -1.34 -4.88 8.29
N GLY A 97 -1.45 -4.19 7.17
CA GLY A 97 -2.20 -4.66 5.99
C GLY A 97 -1.54 -5.85 5.29
N THR A 98 -2.24 -6.40 4.32
CA THR A 98 -1.70 -7.39 3.39
C THR A 98 -0.77 -6.70 2.40
N ILE A 99 0.38 -7.32 2.10
CA ILE A 99 1.40 -6.77 1.21
C ILE A 99 1.53 -7.66 -0.01
N SER A 100 1.33 -7.09 -1.20
CA SER A 100 1.61 -7.72 -2.49
C SER A 100 2.86 -7.11 -3.10
N ILE A 101 3.88 -7.91 -3.39
CA ILE A 101 5.12 -7.45 -4.02
C ILE A 101 5.13 -7.90 -5.48
N ILE A 102 5.37 -6.96 -6.38
CA ILE A 102 5.46 -7.21 -7.82
C ILE A 102 6.83 -6.72 -8.31
N GLN A 103 7.53 -7.59 -9.04
CA GLN A 103 8.72 -7.18 -9.77
C GLN A 103 8.32 -6.53 -11.08
N GLN A 104 8.09 -5.24 -11.00
CA GLN A 104 7.78 -4.38 -12.15
C GLN A 104 8.36 -3.00 -11.86
N PRO A 105 9.41 -2.59 -12.56
CA PRO A 105 9.97 -1.25 -12.39
C PRO A 105 8.91 -0.19 -12.63
N PRO A 106 8.81 0.83 -11.75
CA PRO A 106 7.97 2.00 -12.03
C PRO A 106 8.39 2.68 -13.34
N LEU A 107 7.40 3.20 -14.07
CA LEU A 107 7.63 3.78 -15.40
C LEU A 107 8.47 5.07 -15.39
N ASP A 108 8.50 5.76 -14.26
CA ASP A 108 9.29 6.97 -14.05
C ASP A 108 10.79 6.71 -13.84
N GLY A 109 11.20 5.42 -13.77
CA GLY A 109 12.58 5.00 -13.53
C GLY A 109 12.97 4.93 -12.06
N SER A 110 12.06 5.17 -11.14
CA SER A 110 12.28 4.93 -9.71
C SER A 110 12.43 3.43 -9.42
N LYS A 111 12.97 3.10 -8.25
CA LYS A 111 13.21 1.72 -7.84
C LYS A 111 12.06 1.11 -7.05
N ILE A 112 11.13 1.96 -6.62
CA ILE A 112 9.96 1.57 -5.81
C ILE A 112 8.81 2.54 -6.03
N ALA A 113 7.59 2.01 -6.09
CA ALA A 113 6.33 2.72 -5.93
C ALA A 113 5.40 1.90 -5.05
N ILE A 114 4.49 2.54 -4.33
CA ILE A 114 3.54 1.87 -3.42
C ILE A 114 2.14 2.37 -3.72
N TRP A 115 1.21 1.43 -3.92
CA TRP A 115 -0.22 1.69 -3.93
C TRP A 115 -0.86 1.11 -2.67
N CYS A 116 -1.66 1.92 -1.97
CA CYS A 116 -2.44 1.51 -0.81
C CYS A 116 -3.93 1.70 -1.06
N TYR A 117 -4.72 0.74 -0.60
CA TYR A 117 -6.16 0.85 -0.48
C TYR A 117 -6.54 1.09 0.98
N LEU A 118 -7.39 2.07 1.21
CA LEU A 118 -7.93 2.43 2.51
C LEU A 118 -9.45 2.44 2.44
N SER A 119 -10.07 2.07 3.55
CA SER A 119 -11.52 2.24 3.70
C SER A 119 -11.88 2.61 5.13
N SER A 120 -12.86 3.50 5.28
CA SER A 120 -13.54 3.71 6.55
C SER A 120 -14.48 2.54 6.84
N HIS A 121 -14.85 2.35 8.12
CA HIS A 121 -15.84 1.36 8.54
C HIS A 121 -15.53 -0.12 8.28
N LEU A 122 -14.28 -0.47 7.95
CA LEU A 122 -13.86 -1.86 7.89
C LEU A 122 -13.52 -2.37 9.30
N THR A 123 -14.15 -3.45 9.71
CA THR A 123 -13.85 -4.14 10.98
C THR A 123 -12.94 -5.34 10.69
N PRO A 124 -11.71 -5.37 11.20
CA PRO A 124 -10.83 -6.53 11.00
C PRO A 124 -11.36 -7.75 11.74
N SER A 125 -11.27 -8.91 11.08
CA SER A 125 -11.52 -10.21 11.73
C SER A 125 -10.20 -10.82 12.20
N THR A 126 -10.18 -11.35 13.40
CA THR A 126 -8.98 -11.94 14.04
C THR A 126 -8.85 -13.45 13.82
N GLU A 127 -9.82 -14.10 13.20
CA GLU A 127 -9.97 -15.57 13.22
C GLU A 127 -9.32 -16.30 12.03
N SER A 128 -8.68 -15.60 11.11
CA SER A 128 -8.15 -16.23 9.89
C SER A 128 -6.70 -15.82 9.60
N PRO A 129 -5.85 -16.73 9.08
CA PRO A 129 -4.55 -16.37 8.54
C PRO A 129 -4.65 -15.44 7.32
N ILE A 130 -5.81 -15.41 6.67
CA ILE A 130 -6.16 -14.44 5.63
C ILE A 130 -6.79 -13.24 6.32
N LYS A 131 -6.27 -12.03 6.05
CA LYS A 131 -6.86 -10.82 6.60
C LYS A 131 -8.23 -10.58 5.99
N THR A 132 -9.24 -10.63 6.84
CA THR A 132 -10.62 -10.38 6.48
C THR A 132 -11.15 -9.14 7.18
N TYR A 133 -12.02 -8.44 6.51
CA TYR A 133 -12.70 -7.25 7.04
C TYR A 133 -14.17 -7.34 6.70
N SER A 134 -15.03 -6.91 7.61
CA SER A 134 -16.48 -6.90 7.40
C SER A 134 -17.01 -5.48 7.27
N HIS A 135 -17.91 -5.27 6.32
CA HIS A 135 -18.65 -4.05 6.15
C HIS A 135 -20.00 -4.30 5.46
N ASN A 136 -21.09 -3.76 5.98
CA ASN A 136 -22.44 -3.83 5.40
C ASN A 136 -22.89 -5.25 5.00
N GLY A 137 -22.54 -6.27 5.81
CA GLY A 137 -22.89 -7.67 5.54
C GLY A 137 -22.00 -8.35 4.48
N TYR A 138 -21.00 -7.66 3.97
CA TYR A 138 -19.97 -8.21 3.08
C TYR A 138 -18.70 -8.54 3.84
N THR A 139 -18.02 -9.58 3.44
CA THR A 139 -16.69 -9.94 3.94
C THR A 139 -15.66 -9.71 2.84
N HIS A 140 -14.67 -8.87 3.13
CA HIS A 140 -13.55 -8.58 2.24
C HIS A 140 -12.38 -9.50 2.60
N PHE A 141 -11.83 -10.19 1.63
CA PHE A 141 -10.66 -11.06 1.78
C PHE A 141 -9.46 -10.41 1.09
N TRP A 142 -8.37 -10.24 1.84
CA TRP A 142 -7.13 -9.69 1.32
C TRP A 142 -6.02 -10.72 1.44
N ASN A 143 -5.58 -11.26 0.33
CA ASN A 143 -4.51 -12.23 0.25
C ASN A 143 -3.52 -11.87 -0.86
N ALA A 144 -2.24 -11.85 -0.52
CA ALA A 144 -1.15 -11.55 -1.45
C ALA A 144 -0.40 -12.80 -1.95
N GLN A 145 -0.70 -13.97 -1.42
CA GLN A 145 0.08 -15.20 -1.66
C GLN A 145 -0.78 -16.36 -2.19
N ILE A 146 -1.75 -16.08 -3.03
CA ILE A 146 -2.53 -17.14 -3.68
C ILE A 146 -1.62 -17.93 -4.60
N GLY A 147 -1.49 -19.25 -4.38
CA GLY A 147 -0.71 -20.16 -5.22
C GLY A 147 0.72 -20.46 -4.74
N LYS A 148 1.12 -20.04 -3.56
CA LYS A 148 2.50 -20.25 -3.07
C LYS A 148 2.76 -21.62 -2.40
N ASN A 149 1.79 -22.48 -2.27
CA ASN A 149 1.98 -23.82 -1.75
C ASN A 149 2.14 -24.83 -2.89
N GLY A 150 3.40 -24.98 -3.34
CA GLY A 150 3.98 -26.24 -3.74
C GLY A 150 3.46 -26.98 -4.96
N ASP A 151 2.48 -26.50 -5.66
CA ASP A 151 2.08 -27.09 -6.91
C ASP A 151 2.96 -26.55 -8.04
N SER A 152 4.12 -27.18 -8.19
CA SER A 152 4.81 -27.18 -9.46
C SER A 152 3.80 -27.66 -10.52
N TYR A 153 3.39 -26.77 -11.42
CA TYR A 153 2.81 -27.19 -12.67
C TYR A 153 3.88 -28.01 -13.40
N GLN A 154 3.84 -29.33 -13.22
CA GLN A 154 4.50 -30.22 -14.14
C GLN A 154 3.67 -30.16 -15.43
N GLN A 155 4.26 -29.53 -16.43
CA GLN A 155 3.85 -29.71 -17.81
C GLN A 155 4.23 -31.10 -18.29
#